data_3264c6353c6422643b2f2c2e2a176d5f
#
_entry.id   3264c6353c6422643b2f2c2e2a176d5f
#
_cell.length_a   1.000
_cell.length_b   1.000
_cell.length_c   1.000
_cell.angle_alpha   90.00
_cell.angle_beta   90.00
_cell.angle_gamma   90.00
#
_symmetry.space_group_name_H-M   'P 1'
#
loop_
_entity.id
_entity.type
_entity.pdbx_description
1 polymer ?
#
loop_
_entity_poly.entity_id
_entity_poly.type
_entity_poly.pdbx_seq_one_letter_code
_entity_poly.pdbx_strand_id
1 'polypeptide(L)'
;MTKDAAILCFIHRTRERAPMSTTHNAPFRHDIVGSFLRPDVLKQARVDHAAGIIDDAALKIVEDVAIRDLVAKQKAAGLHVITDGEFRRSYWHLDFMWGLNGIERRTSRTGYMFHDEETTADTAVVTGKISGENHPFVEHFKFVKALEEDGQVARQTIPAPVQTYSEVILDRCDGQIESLRSVYPTDEALVEDIAAAYRTVIADLYAAGCRNIQFDDCTWGIYCDTDFVAKTGMSPVDIQKVSELGVRLNNLAIEGTPEDLVITTHVCRGNYHSTYAFEGGYDPIAPYLFAHENVDAFYLEFDTPRAGTFEPLKHVAPGKKVVLGLVTSKQPGLEDEELLVERINEAAKYVPLENLCLSPQCGFASCECGNKLTEDEQWAKVALVKRVAERVWG
;
A
#
# COMPACT_ATOMS: atom_id res chain seq x y z
N MET A 1 35.37 17.04 8.94
CA MET A 1 33.94 16.87 8.65
C MET A 1 33.66 15.38 8.73
N THR A 2 32.97 14.94 9.75
CA THR A 2 32.70 13.54 10.06
C THR A 2 31.66 12.97 9.10
N LYS A 3 31.72 11.67 8.78
CA LYS A 3 30.77 10.97 7.89
C LYS A 3 29.29 11.16 8.28
N ASP A 4 29.03 11.47 9.55
CA ASP A 4 27.69 11.72 10.09
C ASP A 4 27.03 13.01 9.60
N ALA A 5 27.82 14.02 9.20
CA ALA A 5 27.30 15.29 8.67
C ALA A 5 26.80 15.15 7.19
N ALA A 6 27.28 14.14 6.46
CA ALA A 6 26.84 13.89 5.08
C ALA A 6 25.48 13.19 5.02
N ILE A 7 25.16 12.34 6.01
CA ILE A 7 23.87 11.62 6.07
C ILE A 7 22.74 12.61 6.40
N LEU A 8 22.95 13.57 7.30
CA LEU A 8 21.96 14.60 7.62
C LEU A 8 21.69 15.59 6.47
N CYS A 9 22.62 15.78 5.55
CA CYS A 9 22.45 16.73 4.44
C CYS A 9 21.59 16.18 3.29
N PHE A 10 21.39 14.85 3.22
CA PHE A 10 20.53 14.22 2.18
C PHE A 10 19.05 14.21 2.56
N ILE A 11 18.71 14.34 3.83
CA ILE A 11 17.30 14.32 4.30
C ILE A 11 16.58 15.66 3.99
N HIS A 12 17.29 16.74 3.67
CA HIS A 12 16.77 18.11 3.60
C HIS A 12 16.36 18.62 2.22
N ARG A 13 16.21 17.77 1.20
CA ARG A 13 15.51 18.17 -0.02
C ARG A 13 14.04 17.78 0.09
N THR A 14 13.28 18.51 0.92
CA THR A 14 11.83 18.55 0.80
C THR A 14 11.48 19.02 -0.61
N ARG A 15 10.68 18.22 -1.31
CA ARG A 15 10.10 18.59 -2.58
C ARG A 15 9.14 19.75 -2.30
N GLU A 16 9.55 21.01 -2.51
CA GLU A 16 8.63 22.16 -2.54
C GLU A 16 7.76 21.99 -3.79
N ARG A 17 6.63 21.30 -3.64
CA ARG A 17 5.59 21.26 -4.67
C ARG A 17 4.74 22.51 -4.56
N ALA A 18 4.44 23.12 -5.70
CA ALA A 18 3.37 24.13 -5.80
C ALA A 18 2.06 23.51 -5.29
N PRO A 19 1.17 24.30 -4.65
CA PRO A 19 -0.12 23.79 -4.17
C PRO A 19 -0.87 23.16 -5.35
N MET A 20 -1.16 21.84 -5.24
CA MET A 20 -1.85 21.09 -6.28
C MET A 20 -3.24 21.68 -6.52
N SER A 21 -3.63 21.75 -7.80
CA SER A 21 -5.01 22.07 -8.19
C SER A 21 -5.96 21.06 -7.51
N THR A 22 -6.81 21.54 -6.63
CA THR A 22 -7.62 20.73 -5.70
C THR A 22 -8.77 19.96 -6.37
N THR A 23 -8.95 20.07 -7.69
CA THR A 23 -10.19 19.67 -8.36
C THR A 23 -10.14 18.36 -9.12
N HIS A 24 -8.96 17.74 -9.39
CA HIS A 24 -8.89 16.58 -10.29
C HIS A 24 -7.86 15.50 -9.89
N ASN A 25 -7.37 15.46 -8.65
CA ASN A 25 -6.33 14.48 -8.28
C ASN A 25 -6.53 13.88 -6.88
N ALA A 26 -6.19 12.58 -6.75
CA ALA A 26 -6.22 11.84 -5.49
C ALA A 26 -5.25 12.46 -4.44
N PRO A 27 -5.51 12.28 -3.13
CA PRO A 27 -6.72 11.66 -2.58
C PRO A 27 -7.94 12.60 -2.64
N PHE A 28 -9.10 11.99 -2.85
CA PHE A 28 -10.39 12.68 -2.80
C PHE A 28 -10.96 12.66 -1.38
N ARG A 29 -12.01 13.47 -1.10
CA ARG A 29 -12.61 13.55 0.24
C ARG A 29 -13.14 12.21 0.75
N HIS A 30 -13.72 11.39 -0.15
CA HIS A 30 -13.99 9.98 0.08
C HIS A 30 -13.14 9.18 -0.90
N ASP A 31 -12.41 8.23 -0.38
CA ASP A 31 -11.43 7.47 -1.15
C ASP A 31 -11.42 6.01 -0.71
N ILE A 32 -10.62 5.20 -1.38
CA ILE A 32 -10.43 3.77 -1.12
C ILE A 32 -8.94 3.45 -1.06
N VAL A 33 -8.58 2.33 -0.43
CA VAL A 33 -7.19 1.83 -0.47
C VAL A 33 -6.88 1.14 -1.80
N GLY A 34 -7.78 0.27 -2.30
CA GLY A 34 -7.62 -0.22 -3.68
C GLY A 34 -8.07 -1.64 -3.96
N SER A 35 -7.90 -2.58 -3.02
CA SER A 35 -8.33 -3.97 -3.22
C SER A 35 -9.80 -4.19 -2.86
N PHE A 36 -10.46 -5.07 -3.61
CA PHE A 36 -11.86 -5.44 -3.45
C PHE A 36 -12.03 -6.97 -3.36
N LEU A 37 -13.16 -7.42 -2.80
CA LEU A 37 -13.50 -8.85 -2.72
C LEU A 37 -13.62 -9.44 -4.12
N ARG A 38 -12.92 -10.55 -4.37
CA ARG A 38 -12.95 -11.27 -5.65
C ARG A 38 -14.30 -11.96 -5.80
N PRO A 39 -14.98 -11.84 -6.96
CA PRO A 39 -16.19 -12.59 -7.22
C PRO A 39 -15.90 -14.11 -7.35
N ASP A 40 -16.86 -14.94 -7.00
CA ASP A 40 -16.66 -16.40 -6.96
C ASP A 40 -16.26 -16.98 -8.31
N VAL A 41 -16.74 -16.41 -9.42
CA VAL A 41 -16.33 -16.82 -10.77
C VAL A 41 -14.82 -16.65 -10.98
N LEU A 42 -14.22 -15.59 -10.45
CA LEU A 42 -12.77 -15.36 -10.53
C LEU A 42 -12.01 -16.31 -9.62
N LYS A 43 -12.48 -16.54 -8.39
CA LYS A 43 -11.88 -17.52 -7.47
C LYS A 43 -11.86 -18.90 -8.09
N GLN A 44 -12.98 -19.34 -8.70
CA GLN A 44 -13.06 -20.63 -9.38
C GLN A 44 -12.10 -20.71 -10.57
N ALA A 45 -12.04 -19.66 -11.41
CA ALA A 45 -11.11 -19.63 -12.54
C ALA A 45 -9.64 -19.75 -12.12
N ARG A 46 -9.24 -19.16 -10.97
CA ARG A 46 -7.92 -19.34 -10.42
C ARG A 46 -7.63 -20.77 -9.96
N VAL A 47 -8.61 -21.43 -9.34
CA VAL A 47 -8.53 -22.86 -8.98
C VAL A 47 -8.37 -23.72 -10.22
N ASP A 48 -9.18 -23.48 -11.25
CA ASP A 48 -9.14 -24.21 -12.51
C ASP A 48 -7.81 -24.00 -13.26
N HIS A 49 -7.28 -22.78 -13.24
CA HIS A 49 -5.97 -22.47 -13.79
C HIS A 49 -4.83 -23.18 -13.03
N ALA A 50 -4.83 -23.14 -11.71
CA ALA A 50 -3.85 -23.84 -10.89
C ALA A 50 -3.88 -25.36 -11.09
N ALA A 51 -5.06 -25.93 -11.41
CA ALA A 51 -5.25 -27.34 -11.76
C ALA A 51 -4.93 -27.67 -13.23
N GLY A 52 -4.57 -26.67 -14.06
CA GLY A 52 -4.30 -26.85 -15.49
C GLY A 52 -5.55 -27.12 -16.35
N ILE A 53 -6.72 -26.84 -15.82
CA ILE A 53 -8.01 -27.00 -16.54
C ILE A 53 -8.20 -25.90 -17.58
N ILE A 54 -7.78 -24.65 -17.24
CA ILE A 54 -7.76 -23.51 -18.15
C ILE A 54 -6.34 -22.95 -18.25
N ASP A 55 -6.03 -22.31 -19.37
CA ASP A 55 -4.75 -21.67 -19.62
C ASP A 55 -4.75 -20.17 -19.19
N ASP A 56 -3.59 -19.51 -19.29
CA ASP A 56 -3.40 -18.10 -18.97
C ASP A 56 -4.36 -17.19 -19.76
N ALA A 57 -4.63 -17.51 -21.02
CA ALA A 57 -5.49 -16.70 -21.87
C ALA A 57 -6.96 -16.77 -21.39
N ALA A 58 -7.42 -17.94 -21.01
CA ALA A 58 -8.76 -18.14 -20.46
C ALA A 58 -8.90 -17.46 -19.08
N LEU A 59 -7.92 -17.58 -18.18
CA LEU A 59 -7.91 -16.88 -16.90
C LEU A 59 -7.97 -15.36 -17.12
N LYS A 60 -7.14 -14.83 -18.02
CA LYS A 60 -7.12 -13.40 -18.35
C LYS A 60 -8.47 -12.89 -18.81
N ILE A 61 -9.23 -13.66 -19.58
CA ILE A 61 -10.59 -13.27 -20.03
C ILE A 61 -11.52 -13.12 -18.82
N VAL A 62 -11.48 -14.03 -17.85
CA VAL A 62 -12.31 -13.96 -16.64
C VAL A 62 -11.90 -12.75 -15.79
N GLU A 63 -10.60 -12.50 -15.62
CA GLU A 63 -10.08 -11.32 -14.92
C GLU A 63 -10.54 -10.02 -15.59
N ASP A 64 -10.41 -9.92 -16.91
CA ASP A 64 -10.81 -8.73 -17.69
C ASP A 64 -12.31 -8.42 -17.53
N VAL A 65 -13.17 -9.44 -17.53
CA VAL A 65 -14.61 -9.28 -17.30
C VAL A 65 -14.89 -8.83 -15.87
N ALA A 66 -14.28 -9.49 -14.89
CA ALA A 66 -14.47 -9.16 -13.48
C ALA A 66 -13.99 -7.73 -13.14
N ILE A 67 -12.87 -7.29 -13.71
CA ILE A 67 -12.35 -5.93 -13.51
C ILE A 67 -13.26 -4.87 -14.16
N ARG A 68 -13.80 -5.12 -15.37
CA ARG A 68 -14.78 -4.19 -15.97
C ARG A 68 -16.02 -4.03 -15.11
N ASP A 69 -16.56 -5.13 -14.59
CA ASP A 69 -17.72 -5.11 -13.69
C ASP A 69 -17.40 -4.34 -12.39
N LEU A 70 -16.24 -4.62 -11.78
CA LEU A 70 -15.79 -3.90 -10.60
C LEU A 70 -15.64 -2.39 -10.84
N VAL A 71 -15.03 -1.99 -11.97
CA VAL A 71 -14.87 -0.56 -12.31
C VAL A 71 -16.22 0.11 -12.52
N ALA A 72 -17.17 -0.58 -13.15
CA ALA A 72 -18.54 -0.06 -13.29
C ALA A 72 -19.21 0.14 -11.92
N LYS A 73 -19.02 -0.78 -10.97
CA LYS A 73 -19.53 -0.66 -9.58
C LYS A 73 -18.85 0.48 -8.83
N GLN A 74 -17.54 0.65 -8.97
CA GLN A 74 -16.80 1.78 -8.38
C GLN A 74 -17.37 3.13 -8.87
N LYS A 75 -17.60 3.25 -10.17
CA LYS A 75 -18.22 4.44 -10.79
C LYS A 75 -19.64 4.67 -10.25
N ALA A 76 -20.47 3.64 -10.20
CA ALA A 76 -21.84 3.71 -9.68
C ALA A 76 -21.88 4.12 -8.19
N ALA A 77 -20.88 3.72 -7.40
CA ALA A 77 -20.70 4.16 -6.01
C ALA A 77 -20.23 5.63 -5.89
N GLY A 78 -19.88 6.27 -7.00
CA GLY A 78 -19.42 7.65 -7.05
C GLY A 78 -17.96 7.83 -6.65
N LEU A 79 -17.14 6.80 -6.77
CA LEU A 79 -15.69 6.88 -6.55
C LEU A 79 -15.01 7.65 -7.69
N HIS A 80 -14.12 8.56 -7.33
CA HIS A 80 -13.27 9.29 -8.28
C HIS A 80 -11.97 8.53 -8.59
N VAL A 81 -11.51 7.68 -7.67
CA VAL A 81 -10.42 6.74 -7.91
C VAL A 81 -11.01 5.41 -8.37
N ILE A 82 -10.45 4.85 -9.44
CA ILE A 82 -10.76 3.50 -9.91
C ILE A 82 -9.49 2.64 -9.88
N THR A 83 -9.65 1.37 -9.50
CA THR A 83 -8.58 0.36 -9.45
C THR A 83 -9.03 -0.93 -10.11
N ASP A 84 -8.09 -1.85 -10.40
CA ASP A 84 -8.40 -3.22 -10.79
C ASP A 84 -8.90 -4.11 -9.64
N GLY A 85 -8.99 -3.56 -8.42
CA GLY A 85 -9.33 -4.32 -7.21
C GLY A 85 -8.28 -5.35 -6.80
N GLU A 86 -7.14 -5.36 -7.46
CA GLU A 86 -6.08 -6.37 -7.32
C GLU A 86 -6.53 -7.77 -7.77
N PHE A 87 -7.48 -7.83 -8.69
CA PHE A 87 -8.10 -9.08 -9.14
C PHE A 87 -7.15 -10.02 -9.86
N ARG A 88 -6.00 -9.50 -10.35
CA ARG A 88 -4.95 -10.30 -10.99
C ARG A 88 -3.90 -10.83 -10.01
N ARG A 89 -4.01 -10.51 -8.70
CA ARG A 89 -3.00 -10.83 -7.69
C ARG A 89 -3.49 -11.92 -6.74
N SER A 90 -2.57 -12.80 -6.36
CA SER A 90 -2.73 -13.71 -5.21
C SER A 90 -2.42 -12.97 -3.90
N TYR A 91 -1.35 -12.18 -3.91
CA TYR A 91 -0.91 -11.33 -2.81
C TYR A 91 -0.70 -9.88 -3.28
N TRP A 92 -1.05 -8.91 -2.45
CA TRP A 92 -0.88 -7.49 -2.74
C TRP A 92 0.58 -7.10 -3.05
N HIS A 93 1.57 -7.76 -2.45
CA HIS A 93 3.01 -7.44 -2.54
C HIS A 93 3.83 -8.44 -3.35
N LEU A 94 3.65 -9.74 -3.15
CA LEU A 94 4.50 -10.76 -3.77
C LEU A 94 4.35 -10.78 -5.29
N ASP A 95 3.13 -10.60 -5.82
CA ASP A 95 2.87 -10.57 -7.26
C ASP A 95 3.62 -9.43 -7.97
N PHE A 96 3.79 -8.27 -7.29
CA PHE A 96 4.65 -7.21 -7.78
C PHE A 96 6.13 -7.62 -7.75
N MET A 97 6.60 -8.17 -6.63
CA MET A 97 8.00 -8.57 -6.48
C MET A 97 8.40 -9.63 -7.49
N TRP A 98 7.53 -10.60 -7.77
CA TRP A 98 7.76 -11.62 -8.80
C TRP A 98 7.76 -11.06 -10.23
N GLY A 99 7.19 -9.88 -10.44
CA GLY A 99 7.26 -9.14 -11.70
C GLY A 99 8.59 -8.42 -11.93
N LEU A 100 9.41 -8.22 -10.89
CA LEU A 100 10.72 -7.63 -11.02
C LEU A 100 11.72 -8.66 -11.57
N ASN A 101 12.59 -8.23 -12.49
CA ASN A 101 13.70 -9.09 -12.93
C ASN A 101 14.63 -9.39 -11.76
N GLY A 102 15.20 -10.58 -11.72
CA GLY A 102 16.13 -11.01 -10.68
C GLY A 102 15.47 -11.46 -9.38
N ILE A 103 14.14 -11.54 -9.33
CA ILE A 103 13.37 -12.09 -8.21
C ILE A 103 12.53 -13.28 -8.69
N GLU A 104 12.53 -14.37 -7.94
CA GLU A 104 11.76 -15.58 -8.23
C GLU A 104 10.80 -15.91 -7.08
N ARG A 105 9.65 -16.49 -7.45
CA ARG A 105 8.73 -17.15 -6.48
C ARG A 105 9.37 -18.41 -5.92
N ARG A 106 9.30 -18.56 -4.60
CA ARG A 106 9.70 -19.79 -3.90
C ARG A 106 8.66 -20.13 -2.83
N THR A 107 8.59 -21.41 -2.47
CA THR A 107 7.82 -21.84 -1.30
C THR A 107 8.64 -21.55 -0.06
N SER A 108 8.07 -20.83 0.89
CA SER A 108 8.66 -20.57 2.20
C SER A 108 8.41 -21.72 3.18
N ARG A 109 9.14 -21.72 4.30
CA ARG A 109 8.95 -22.72 5.38
C ARG A 109 7.59 -22.57 6.06
N THR A 110 7.11 -21.33 6.17
CA THR A 110 5.82 -20.98 6.78
C THR A 110 5.19 -19.83 6.01
N GLY A 111 3.87 -19.63 6.13
CA GLY A 111 3.18 -18.42 5.68
C GLY A 111 3.53 -17.21 6.55
N TYR A 112 2.87 -16.10 6.29
CA TYR A 112 2.89 -14.95 7.21
C TYR A 112 1.89 -15.22 8.33
N MET A 113 2.32 -14.96 9.57
CA MET A 113 1.48 -15.11 10.75
C MET A 113 0.67 -13.85 10.97
N PHE A 114 -0.64 -14.00 10.99
CA PHE A 114 -1.58 -13.01 11.48
C PHE A 114 -2.06 -13.44 12.86
N HIS A 115 -2.87 -12.63 13.53
CA HIS A 115 -3.25 -12.88 14.93
C HIS A 115 -3.81 -14.30 15.14
N ASP A 116 -4.70 -14.76 14.27
CA ASP A 116 -5.38 -16.06 14.40
C ASP A 116 -5.16 -17.00 13.21
N GLU A 117 -4.49 -16.56 12.16
CA GLU A 117 -4.40 -17.28 10.89
C GLU A 117 -3.00 -17.17 10.28
N GLU A 118 -2.63 -18.15 9.48
CA GLU A 118 -1.40 -18.21 8.69
C GLU A 118 -1.74 -18.20 7.20
N THR A 119 -1.01 -17.43 6.40
CA THR A 119 -1.19 -17.41 4.95
C THR A 119 -0.59 -18.64 4.28
N THR A 120 -0.78 -18.80 2.97
CA THR A 120 -0.02 -19.78 2.18
C THR A 120 1.48 -19.47 2.22
N ALA A 121 2.29 -20.51 2.05
CA ALA A 121 3.74 -20.45 2.22
C ALA A 121 4.45 -20.02 0.92
N ASP A 122 4.40 -18.73 0.60
CA ASP A 122 5.09 -18.13 -0.54
C ASP A 122 6.07 -17.04 -0.09
N THR A 123 7.13 -16.80 -0.87
CA THR A 123 8.12 -15.74 -0.66
C THR A 123 8.78 -15.31 -1.98
N ALA A 124 9.55 -14.23 -1.94
CA ALA A 124 10.33 -13.69 -3.04
C ALA A 124 11.84 -13.88 -2.76
N VAL A 125 12.55 -14.52 -3.67
CA VAL A 125 13.99 -14.82 -3.53
C VAL A 125 14.77 -14.13 -4.62
N VAL A 126 15.83 -13.41 -4.26
CA VAL A 126 16.75 -12.77 -5.21
C VAL A 126 17.63 -13.83 -5.84
N THR A 127 17.58 -13.93 -7.17
CA THR A 127 18.38 -14.87 -7.97
C THR A 127 19.28 -14.17 -9.01
N GLY A 128 19.11 -12.87 -9.15
CA GLY A 128 19.88 -12.02 -10.07
C GLY A 128 19.79 -10.55 -9.68
N LYS A 129 20.41 -9.68 -10.49
CA LYS A 129 20.29 -8.22 -10.31
C LYS A 129 18.83 -7.79 -10.46
N ILE A 130 18.33 -7.04 -9.48
CA ILE A 130 16.95 -6.54 -9.49
C ILE A 130 16.82 -5.41 -10.49
N SER A 131 15.81 -5.48 -11.36
CA SER A 131 15.46 -4.39 -12.27
C SER A 131 13.97 -4.38 -12.62
N GLY A 132 13.45 -3.25 -13.12
CA GLY A 132 12.01 -3.02 -13.28
C GLY A 132 11.50 -3.07 -14.73
N GLU A 133 12.33 -3.39 -15.70
CA GLU A 133 11.96 -3.36 -17.13
C GLU A 133 10.89 -4.41 -17.44
N ASN A 134 9.92 -4.02 -18.25
CA ASN A 134 8.81 -4.86 -18.72
C ASN A 134 7.93 -5.42 -17.59
N HIS A 135 7.77 -4.68 -16.52
CA HIS A 135 6.97 -5.11 -15.37
C HIS A 135 5.49 -5.32 -15.76
N PRO A 136 4.87 -6.48 -15.43
CA PRO A 136 3.51 -6.82 -15.89
C PRO A 136 2.43 -5.85 -15.40
N PHE A 137 2.63 -5.16 -14.28
CA PHE A 137 1.67 -4.19 -13.75
C PHE A 137 1.46 -2.98 -14.67
N VAL A 138 2.37 -2.69 -15.59
CA VAL A 138 2.18 -1.65 -16.60
C VAL A 138 1.03 -2.03 -17.55
N GLU A 139 0.94 -3.29 -18.00
CA GLU A 139 -0.19 -3.77 -18.81
C GLU A 139 -1.48 -3.87 -17.99
N HIS A 140 -1.40 -4.26 -16.72
CA HIS A 140 -2.56 -4.26 -15.81
C HIS A 140 -3.12 -2.83 -15.65
N PHE A 141 -2.24 -1.85 -15.47
CA PHE A 141 -2.64 -0.44 -15.37
C PHE A 141 -3.28 0.08 -16.66
N LYS A 142 -2.69 -0.19 -17.84
CA LYS A 142 -3.25 0.22 -19.13
C LYS A 142 -4.69 -0.26 -19.32
N PHE A 143 -5.01 -1.45 -18.82
CA PHE A 143 -6.36 -1.98 -18.88
C PHE A 143 -7.36 -1.14 -18.06
N VAL A 144 -7.01 -0.77 -16.83
CA VAL A 144 -7.85 0.10 -15.98
C VAL A 144 -7.91 1.52 -16.54
N LYS A 145 -6.77 2.06 -17.01
CA LYS A 145 -6.70 3.38 -17.63
C LYS A 145 -7.64 3.53 -18.83
N ALA A 146 -7.79 2.49 -19.62
CA ALA A 146 -8.73 2.48 -20.75
C ALA A 146 -10.23 2.52 -20.32
N LEU A 147 -10.51 2.29 -19.04
CA LEU A 147 -11.87 2.38 -18.47
C LEU A 147 -12.10 3.71 -17.74
N GLU A 148 -11.09 4.57 -17.64
CA GLU A 148 -11.20 5.89 -16.98
C GLU A 148 -12.12 6.82 -17.79
N GLU A 149 -12.94 7.59 -17.08
CA GLU A 149 -13.82 8.62 -17.64
C GLU A 149 -13.51 9.97 -17.02
N ASP A 150 -14.07 11.06 -17.58
CA ASP A 150 -13.88 12.41 -17.07
C ASP A 150 -14.23 12.53 -15.57
N GLY A 151 -13.33 13.13 -14.81
CA GLY A 151 -13.47 13.27 -13.36
C GLY A 151 -13.01 12.07 -12.54
N GLN A 152 -12.44 11.05 -13.19
CA GLN A 152 -11.87 9.87 -12.53
C GLN A 152 -10.35 9.82 -12.69
N VAL A 153 -9.70 9.05 -11.83
CA VAL A 153 -8.27 8.75 -11.87
C VAL A 153 -8.06 7.26 -11.67
N ALA A 154 -7.44 6.60 -12.64
CA ALA A 154 -6.94 5.24 -12.47
C ALA A 154 -5.73 5.25 -11.52
N ARG A 155 -5.82 4.49 -10.42
CA ARG A 155 -4.75 4.30 -9.45
C ARG A 155 -4.08 2.96 -9.66
N GLN A 156 -2.73 2.95 -9.62
CA GLN A 156 -1.95 1.73 -9.50
C GLN A 156 -1.45 1.59 -8.06
N THR A 157 -1.82 0.49 -7.39
CA THR A 157 -1.26 0.11 -6.09
C THR A 157 -0.04 -0.80 -6.31
N ILE A 158 1.04 -0.54 -5.61
CA ILE A 158 2.27 -1.36 -5.60
C ILE A 158 2.81 -1.42 -4.16
N PRO A 159 3.52 -2.49 -3.75
CA PRO A 159 4.17 -2.46 -2.44
C PRO A 159 5.19 -1.33 -2.38
N ALA A 160 5.43 -0.78 -1.18
CA ALA A 160 6.49 0.19 -0.99
C ALA A 160 7.87 -0.44 -1.28
N PRO A 161 8.87 0.34 -1.74
CA PRO A 161 10.23 -0.17 -1.94
C PRO A 161 10.82 -0.84 -0.69
N VAL A 162 10.57 -0.27 0.51
CA VAL A 162 11.02 -0.86 1.77
C VAL A 162 10.33 -2.20 2.07
N GLN A 163 9.10 -2.41 1.61
CA GLN A 163 8.43 -3.70 1.73
C GLN A 163 9.14 -4.78 0.91
N THR A 164 9.61 -4.44 -0.29
CA THR A 164 10.42 -5.35 -1.12
C THR A 164 11.76 -5.65 -0.45
N TYR A 165 12.46 -4.63 0.06
CA TYR A 165 13.70 -4.81 0.81
C TYR A 165 13.49 -5.73 2.01
N SER A 166 12.46 -5.48 2.81
CA SER A 166 12.14 -6.28 4.00
C SER A 166 11.87 -7.74 3.66
N GLU A 167 11.14 -8.01 2.57
CA GLU A 167 10.84 -9.39 2.14
C GLU A 167 12.10 -10.16 1.72
N VAL A 168 12.96 -9.56 0.91
CA VAL A 168 14.11 -10.30 0.34
C VAL A 168 15.24 -10.52 1.34
N ILE A 169 15.31 -9.76 2.45
CA ILE A 169 16.31 -9.97 3.50
C ILE A 169 15.86 -10.97 4.57
N LEU A 170 14.58 -11.41 4.56
CA LEU A 170 14.11 -12.44 5.49
C LEU A 170 14.64 -13.81 5.09
N ASP A 171 14.96 -14.65 6.07
CA ASP A 171 15.33 -16.05 5.87
C ASP A 171 14.10 -16.95 5.93
N ARG A 172 13.27 -16.91 4.86
CA ARG A 172 11.99 -17.65 4.81
C ARG A 172 12.07 -19.01 4.16
N CYS A 173 13.09 -19.25 3.31
CA CYS A 173 13.31 -20.55 2.67
C CYS A 173 14.80 -20.87 2.58
N ASP A 174 15.11 -22.14 2.34
CA ASP A 174 16.51 -22.61 2.29
C ASP A 174 17.28 -21.94 1.15
N GLY A 175 18.46 -21.44 1.48
CA GLY A 175 19.35 -20.77 0.53
C GLY A 175 18.97 -19.34 0.17
N GLN A 176 17.92 -18.74 0.77
CA GLN A 176 17.47 -17.39 0.42
C GLN A 176 18.55 -16.35 0.70
N ILE A 177 19.15 -16.36 1.87
CA ILE A 177 20.20 -15.41 2.25
C ILE A 177 21.49 -15.64 1.46
N GLU A 178 21.89 -16.88 1.22
CA GLU A 178 23.05 -17.20 0.39
C GLU A 178 22.85 -16.71 -1.04
N SER A 179 21.67 -16.89 -1.63
CA SER A 179 21.32 -16.38 -2.95
C SER A 179 21.39 -14.87 -2.98
N LEU A 180 20.75 -14.20 -2.04
CA LEU A 180 20.79 -12.74 -1.90
C LEU A 180 22.24 -12.22 -1.82
N ARG A 181 23.06 -12.78 -0.93
CA ARG A 181 24.43 -12.32 -0.68
C ARG A 181 25.38 -12.64 -1.83
N SER A 182 25.09 -13.64 -2.65
CA SER A 182 25.84 -13.93 -3.89
C SER A 182 25.66 -12.84 -4.95
N VAL A 183 24.49 -12.18 -4.98
CA VAL A 183 24.16 -11.07 -5.91
C VAL A 183 24.49 -9.72 -5.28
N TYR A 184 24.14 -9.55 -4.01
CA TYR A 184 24.28 -8.30 -3.24
C TYR A 184 25.11 -8.52 -1.97
N PRO A 185 26.43 -8.36 -2.05
CA PRO A 185 27.30 -8.49 -0.87
C PRO A 185 27.03 -7.45 0.20
N THR A 186 26.42 -6.31 -0.14
CA THR A 186 26.09 -5.21 0.78
C THR A 186 24.64 -4.79 0.65
N ASP A 187 24.04 -4.32 1.74
CA ASP A 187 22.67 -3.80 1.74
C ASP A 187 22.56 -2.51 0.92
N GLU A 188 23.60 -1.70 0.85
CA GLU A 188 23.59 -0.47 0.07
C GLU A 188 23.38 -0.76 -1.43
N ALA A 189 24.08 -1.75 -1.99
CA ALA A 189 23.90 -2.14 -3.39
C ALA A 189 22.49 -2.70 -3.67
N LEU A 190 21.89 -3.40 -2.69
CA LEU A 190 20.52 -3.88 -2.76
C LEU A 190 19.52 -2.70 -2.76
N VAL A 191 19.71 -1.74 -1.85
CA VAL A 191 18.88 -0.53 -1.75
C VAL A 191 18.90 0.28 -3.03
N GLU A 192 20.10 0.49 -3.63
CA GLU A 192 20.26 1.23 -4.88
C GLU A 192 19.53 0.56 -6.05
N ASP A 193 19.67 -0.77 -6.22
CA ASP A 193 19.03 -1.52 -7.30
C ASP A 193 17.51 -1.61 -7.12
N ILE A 194 16.99 -1.81 -5.89
CA ILE A 194 15.54 -1.74 -5.61
C ILE A 194 15.01 -0.35 -5.98
N ALA A 195 15.64 0.73 -5.52
CA ALA A 195 15.20 2.08 -5.85
C ALA A 195 15.21 2.34 -7.36
N ALA A 196 16.24 1.87 -8.07
CA ALA A 196 16.34 1.99 -9.52
C ALA A 196 15.25 1.20 -10.25
N ALA A 197 14.96 -0.03 -9.81
CA ALA A 197 13.90 -0.86 -10.36
C ALA A 197 12.53 -0.20 -10.21
N TYR A 198 12.23 0.35 -9.03
CA TYR A 198 10.99 1.09 -8.80
C TYR A 198 10.90 2.36 -9.66
N ARG A 199 11.98 3.13 -9.81
CA ARG A 199 12.00 4.28 -10.73
C ARG A 199 11.65 3.88 -12.15
N THR A 200 12.15 2.74 -12.64
CA THR A 200 11.84 2.21 -13.97
C THR A 200 10.34 1.89 -14.08
N VAL A 201 9.78 1.13 -13.13
CA VAL A 201 8.35 0.78 -13.14
C VAL A 201 7.46 2.03 -13.03
N ILE A 202 7.82 2.98 -12.17
CA ILE A 202 7.09 4.26 -12.01
C ILE A 202 7.12 5.08 -13.31
N ALA A 203 8.27 5.15 -13.97
CA ALA A 203 8.41 5.85 -15.25
C ALA A 203 7.58 5.20 -16.36
N ASP A 204 7.55 3.87 -16.43
CA ASP A 204 6.73 3.12 -17.40
C ASP A 204 5.23 3.28 -17.13
N LEU A 205 4.81 3.26 -15.87
CA LEU A 205 3.43 3.55 -15.46
C LEU A 205 3.04 4.99 -15.83
N TYR A 206 3.92 5.97 -15.56
CA TYR A 206 3.69 7.36 -15.93
C TYR A 206 3.55 7.52 -17.46
N ALA A 207 4.44 6.89 -18.23
CA ALA A 207 4.38 6.86 -19.69
C ALA A 207 3.10 6.20 -20.23
N ALA A 208 2.55 5.20 -19.50
CA ALA A 208 1.26 4.59 -19.76
C ALA A 208 0.05 5.48 -19.38
N GLY A 209 0.29 6.69 -18.86
CA GLY A 209 -0.75 7.65 -18.47
C GLY A 209 -1.15 7.61 -16.99
N CYS A 210 -0.40 6.90 -16.14
CA CYS A 210 -0.64 6.90 -14.69
C CYS A 210 -0.37 8.28 -14.09
N ARG A 211 -1.29 8.75 -13.25
CA ARG A 211 -1.15 10.01 -12.50
C ARG A 211 -1.38 9.82 -11.00
N ASN A 212 -1.69 8.61 -10.56
CA ASN A 212 -1.76 8.26 -9.14
C ASN A 212 -1.18 6.87 -8.88
N ILE A 213 -0.11 6.81 -8.10
CA ILE A 213 0.49 5.58 -7.58
C ILE A 213 0.31 5.59 -6.06
N GLN A 214 -0.10 4.45 -5.51
CA GLN A 214 -0.13 4.23 -4.07
C GLN A 214 0.87 3.16 -3.70
N PHE A 215 1.78 3.49 -2.80
CA PHE A 215 2.60 2.53 -2.08
C PHE A 215 1.75 1.89 -0.98
N ASP A 216 1.77 0.56 -0.90
CA ASP A 216 1.21 -0.18 0.22
C ASP A 216 2.36 -0.69 1.09
N ASP A 217 2.35 -0.33 2.39
CA ASP A 217 3.49 -0.52 3.27
C ASP A 217 3.06 -1.07 4.65
N CYS A 218 3.19 -2.38 4.82
CA CYS A 218 2.96 -3.04 6.10
C CYS A 218 4.22 -3.08 7.00
N THR A 219 5.38 -2.65 6.50
CA THR A 219 6.66 -2.72 7.22
C THR A 219 6.61 -1.93 8.53
N TRP A 220 5.97 -0.79 8.52
CA TRP A 220 5.87 0.10 9.67
C TRP A 220 5.06 -0.46 10.83
N GLY A 221 4.08 -1.34 10.54
CA GLY A 221 3.25 -1.99 11.56
C GLY A 221 4.06 -2.75 12.60
N ILE A 222 5.17 -3.36 12.18
CA ILE A 222 6.09 -4.11 13.05
C ILE A 222 6.64 -3.21 14.17
N TYR A 223 7.02 -1.97 13.84
CA TYR A 223 7.65 -1.03 14.78
C TYR A 223 6.62 -0.30 15.67
N CYS A 224 5.34 -0.35 15.30
CA CYS A 224 4.24 0.15 16.13
C CYS A 224 3.87 -0.81 17.26
N ASP A 225 4.12 -2.09 17.09
CA ASP A 225 3.73 -3.15 18.06
C ASP A 225 4.80 -3.29 19.16
N THR A 226 4.50 -2.75 20.33
CA THR A 226 5.42 -2.74 21.46
C THR A 226 5.75 -4.15 21.96
N ASP A 227 4.80 -5.08 21.90
CA ASP A 227 5.02 -6.47 22.32
C ASP A 227 5.92 -7.21 21.34
N PHE A 228 5.72 -6.99 20.04
CA PHE A 228 6.58 -7.55 19.00
C PHE A 228 8.00 -6.97 19.12
N VAL A 229 8.15 -5.66 19.26
CA VAL A 229 9.45 -4.99 19.46
C VAL A 229 10.16 -5.54 20.68
N ALA A 230 9.43 -5.71 21.81
CA ALA A 230 10.02 -6.29 23.03
C ALA A 230 10.51 -7.74 22.82
N LYS A 231 9.76 -8.56 22.07
CA LYS A 231 10.14 -9.96 21.76
C LYS A 231 11.38 -10.04 20.84
N THR A 232 11.53 -9.09 19.92
CA THR A 232 12.70 -9.04 19.01
C THR A 232 13.95 -8.44 19.68
N GLY A 233 13.79 -7.76 20.82
CA GLY A 233 14.87 -7.08 21.54
C GLY A 233 15.37 -5.82 20.83
N MET A 234 14.65 -5.27 19.87
CA MET A 234 15.00 -4.02 19.19
C MET A 234 14.99 -2.85 20.17
N SER A 235 16.05 -2.07 20.16
CA SER A 235 16.12 -0.83 20.91
C SER A 235 15.49 0.34 20.13
N PRO A 236 15.16 1.47 20.78
CA PRO A 236 14.73 2.68 20.08
C PRO A 236 15.72 3.15 19.00
N VAL A 237 17.02 2.93 19.20
CA VAL A 237 18.06 3.25 18.20
C VAL A 237 17.98 2.33 16.98
N ASP A 238 17.62 1.07 17.17
CA ASP A 238 17.42 0.15 16.05
C ASP A 238 16.18 0.52 15.26
N ILE A 239 15.07 0.88 15.93
CA ILE A 239 13.85 1.38 15.28
C ILE A 239 14.15 2.64 14.47
N GLN A 240 14.92 3.58 15.01
CA GLN A 240 15.37 4.77 14.30
C GLN A 240 16.11 4.40 13.01
N LYS A 241 17.13 3.53 13.10
CA LYS A 241 17.96 3.15 11.93
C LYS A 241 17.15 2.50 10.82
N VAL A 242 16.25 1.56 11.16
CA VAL A 242 15.41 0.89 10.16
C VAL A 242 14.37 1.84 9.57
N SER A 243 13.87 2.79 10.37
CA SER A 243 12.95 3.83 9.90
C SER A 243 13.64 4.80 8.95
N GLU A 244 14.84 5.27 9.28
CA GLU A 244 15.64 6.13 8.38
C GLU A 244 16.00 5.43 7.07
N LEU A 245 16.35 4.13 7.12
CA LEU A 245 16.60 3.33 5.93
C LEU A 245 15.35 3.20 5.06
N GLY A 246 14.20 2.89 5.66
CA GLY A 246 12.93 2.72 4.96
C GLY A 246 12.49 4.00 4.25
N VAL A 247 12.47 5.13 4.97
CA VAL A 247 12.16 6.44 4.39
C VAL A 247 13.14 6.80 3.28
N ARG A 248 14.43 6.57 3.48
CA ARG A 248 15.46 6.84 2.45
C ARG A 248 15.19 6.01 1.19
N LEU A 249 14.93 4.72 1.32
CA LEU A 249 14.68 3.83 0.19
C LEU A 249 13.42 4.24 -0.58
N ASN A 250 12.31 4.50 0.13
CA ASN A 250 11.08 4.96 -0.48
C ASN A 250 11.28 6.30 -1.22
N ASN A 251 12.01 7.24 -0.63
CA ASN A 251 12.34 8.52 -1.25
C ASN A 251 13.23 8.38 -2.48
N LEU A 252 14.25 7.51 -2.45
CA LEU A 252 15.11 7.25 -3.62
C LEU A 252 14.31 6.68 -4.80
N ALA A 253 13.31 5.86 -4.53
CA ALA A 253 12.46 5.25 -5.57
C ALA A 253 11.56 6.25 -6.30
N ILE A 254 11.24 7.38 -5.66
CA ILE A 254 10.38 8.43 -6.24
C ILE A 254 11.14 9.70 -6.61
N GLU A 255 12.47 9.68 -6.48
CA GLU A 255 13.30 10.81 -6.86
C GLU A 255 13.18 11.12 -8.36
N GLY A 256 12.96 12.40 -8.69
CA GLY A 256 12.84 12.85 -10.08
C GLY A 256 11.51 12.53 -10.78
N THR A 257 10.50 12.01 -10.06
CA THR A 257 9.17 11.80 -10.65
C THR A 257 8.52 13.13 -11.04
N PRO A 258 7.72 13.17 -12.12
CA PRO A 258 7.02 14.37 -12.57
C PRO A 258 6.09 14.96 -11.48
N GLU A 259 5.91 16.29 -11.49
CA GLU A 259 5.12 16.99 -10.48
C GLU A 259 3.63 16.65 -10.53
N ASP A 260 3.11 16.28 -11.70
CA ASP A 260 1.72 15.87 -11.92
C ASP A 260 1.44 14.40 -11.58
N LEU A 261 2.45 13.63 -11.18
CA LEU A 261 2.29 12.29 -10.64
C LEU A 261 2.09 12.38 -9.13
N VAL A 262 0.91 12.03 -8.66
CA VAL A 262 0.61 11.91 -7.23
C VAL A 262 1.08 10.56 -6.72
N ILE A 263 1.90 10.58 -5.68
CA ILE A 263 2.36 9.37 -4.99
C ILE A 263 1.87 9.41 -3.56
N THR A 264 1.15 8.38 -3.15
CA THR A 264 0.62 8.23 -1.79
C THR A 264 1.19 6.97 -1.14
N THR A 265 1.15 6.88 0.18
CA THR A 265 1.49 5.64 0.89
C THR A 265 0.36 5.22 1.82
N HIS A 266 0.03 3.92 1.81
CA HIS A 266 -0.90 3.31 2.75
C HIS A 266 -0.12 2.52 3.79
N VAL A 267 -0.32 2.87 5.06
CA VAL A 267 0.37 2.25 6.19
C VAL A 267 -0.64 1.50 7.05
N CYS A 268 -0.61 0.18 6.94
CA CYS A 268 -1.50 -0.68 7.73
C CYS A 268 -0.74 -1.52 8.76
N ARG A 269 -1.51 -2.34 9.50
CA ARG A 269 -0.99 -3.29 10.50
C ARG A 269 -1.28 -4.74 10.12
N GLY A 270 -1.40 -4.99 8.83
CA GLY A 270 -1.81 -6.27 8.28
C GLY A 270 -3.32 -6.39 8.12
N ASN A 271 -3.72 -7.00 7.02
CA ASN A 271 -5.11 -7.26 6.67
C ASN A 271 -5.18 -8.58 5.90
N TYR A 272 -5.62 -9.64 6.57
CA TYR A 272 -5.76 -10.96 6.00
C TYR A 272 -7.00 -11.63 6.57
N HIS A 273 -7.94 -12.03 5.72
CA HIS A 273 -9.14 -12.79 6.07
C HIS A 273 -9.85 -12.25 7.33
N SER A 274 -10.00 -10.90 7.42
CA SER A 274 -10.58 -10.15 8.54
C SER A 274 -9.76 -10.12 9.83
N THR A 275 -8.50 -10.57 9.82
CA THR A 275 -7.58 -10.44 10.95
C THR A 275 -6.44 -9.45 10.67
N TYR A 276 -5.57 -9.23 11.63
CA TYR A 276 -4.43 -8.30 11.59
C TYR A 276 -3.15 -8.98 12.07
N ALA A 277 -2.00 -8.40 11.77
CA ALA A 277 -0.71 -8.92 12.19
C ALA A 277 -0.14 -8.18 13.40
N PHE A 278 -0.30 -6.85 13.46
CA PHE A 278 0.31 -5.96 14.45
C PHE A 278 -0.72 -5.01 15.06
N GLU A 279 -0.37 -4.43 16.21
CA GLU A 279 -1.15 -3.39 16.87
C GLU A 279 -0.25 -2.26 17.40
N GLY A 280 -0.84 -1.20 17.94
CA GLY A 280 -0.10 -0.05 18.47
C GLY A 280 -0.26 1.22 17.63
N GLY A 281 -0.01 2.38 18.27
CA GLY A 281 -0.04 3.70 17.63
C GLY A 281 1.17 3.97 16.74
N TYR A 282 1.07 5.01 15.91
CA TYR A 282 2.17 5.42 15.02
C TYR A 282 3.31 6.18 15.73
N ASP A 283 3.25 6.35 17.06
CA ASP A 283 4.19 7.14 17.85
C ASP A 283 5.68 6.81 17.58
N PRO A 284 6.10 5.52 17.49
CA PRO A 284 7.50 5.18 17.28
C PRO A 284 8.04 5.57 15.90
N ILE A 285 7.19 5.63 14.88
CA ILE A 285 7.58 5.82 13.47
C ILE A 285 7.23 7.21 12.93
N ALA A 286 6.26 7.89 13.52
CA ALA A 286 5.78 9.19 13.03
C ALA A 286 6.87 10.25 12.87
N PRO A 287 7.86 10.40 13.80
CA PRO A 287 8.93 11.36 13.63
C PRO A 287 9.81 11.12 12.40
N TYR A 288 9.83 9.90 11.88
CA TYR A 288 10.59 9.52 10.68
C TYR A 288 9.71 9.51 9.45
N LEU A 289 8.65 8.70 9.45
CA LEU A 289 7.78 8.47 8.30
C LEU A 289 7.01 9.73 7.91
N PHE A 290 6.21 10.28 8.84
CA PHE A 290 5.32 11.41 8.53
C PHE A 290 6.07 12.71 8.27
N ALA A 291 7.23 12.88 8.91
CA ALA A 291 8.05 14.07 8.73
C ALA A 291 8.89 14.05 7.45
N HIS A 292 9.34 12.86 6.98
CA HIS A 292 10.41 12.80 6.00
C HIS A 292 10.13 11.99 4.73
N GLU A 293 9.07 11.18 4.67
CA GLU A 293 8.73 10.49 3.43
C GLU A 293 8.12 11.49 2.42
N ASN A 294 8.64 11.52 1.19
CA ASN A 294 8.31 12.52 0.16
C ASN A 294 7.04 12.18 -0.65
N VAL A 295 6.06 11.54 -0.04
CA VAL A 295 4.75 11.27 -0.64
C VAL A 295 3.81 12.47 -0.49
N ASP A 296 2.76 12.52 -1.31
CA ASP A 296 1.75 13.58 -1.31
C ASP A 296 0.69 13.38 -0.22
N ALA A 297 0.43 12.12 0.16
CA ALA A 297 -0.55 11.79 1.20
C ALA A 297 -0.26 10.45 1.88
N PHE A 298 -0.75 10.34 3.12
CA PHE A 298 -0.73 9.12 3.93
C PHE A 298 -2.16 8.58 4.09
N TYR A 299 -2.37 7.30 3.79
CA TYR A 299 -3.58 6.53 4.12
C TYR A 299 -3.30 5.75 5.39
N LEU A 300 -3.92 6.13 6.49
CA LEU A 300 -3.57 5.65 7.82
C LEU A 300 -4.73 4.89 8.47
N GLU A 301 -4.42 3.75 9.06
CA GLU A 301 -5.37 2.91 9.78
C GLU A 301 -5.68 3.47 11.17
N PHE A 302 -6.97 3.82 11.41
CA PHE A 302 -7.48 4.34 12.66
C PHE A 302 -8.88 3.80 12.99
N ASP A 303 -9.27 2.64 12.46
CA ASP A 303 -10.63 2.08 12.60
C ASP A 303 -10.99 1.65 14.03
N THR A 304 -10.01 1.26 14.82
CA THR A 304 -10.23 0.76 16.19
C THR A 304 -9.20 1.34 17.17
N PRO A 305 -9.44 1.25 18.50
CA PRO A 305 -8.46 1.67 19.52
C PRO A 305 -7.08 0.99 19.39
N ARG A 306 -7.01 -0.18 18.75
CA ARG A 306 -5.77 -0.89 18.43
C ARG A 306 -4.77 -0.01 17.67
N ALA A 307 -5.26 0.92 16.86
CA ALA A 307 -4.44 1.82 16.06
C ALA A 307 -3.87 3.02 16.85
N GLY A 308 -4.16 3.15 18.14
CA GLY A 308 -3.71 4.28 18.97
C GLY A 308 -4.51 5.56 18.76
N THR A 309 -3.90 6.70 19.05
CA THR A 309 -4.49 8.04 18.99
C THR A 309 -4.07 8.80 17.72
N PHE A 310 -4.68 9.98 17.50
CA PHE A 310 -4.29 10.88 16.39
C PHE A 310 -3.07 11.77 16.71
N GLU A 311 -2.53 11.73 17.93
CA GLU A 311 -1.40 12.58 18.34
C GLU A 311 -0.17 12.49 17.40
N PRO A 312 0.21 11.28 16.88
CA PRO A 312 1.30 11.16 15.92
C PRO A 312 1.16 12.01 14.65
N LEU A 313 -0.07 12.40 14.28
CA LEU A 313 -0.32 13.27 13.12
C LEU A 313 0.32 14.66 13.23
N LYS A 314 0.71 15.09 14.43
CA LYS A 314 1.50 16.34 14.63
C LYS A 314 2.84 16.34 13.89
N HIS A 315 3.34 15.15 13.51
CA HIS A 315 4.59 14.99 12.74
C HIS A 315 4.38 15.04 11.22
N VAL A 316 3.13 15.09 10.73
CA VAL A 316 2.86 15.18 9.29
C VAL A 316 3.42 16.50 8.76
N ALA A 317 4.29 16.42 7.75
CA ALA A 317 4.90 17.60 7.16
C ALA A 317 3.82 18.51 6.52
N PRO A 318 3.97 19.83 6.60
CA PRO A 318 3.01 20.77 6.04
C PRO A 318 2.69 20.53 4.56
N GLY A 319 1.43 20.69 4.18
CA GLY A 319 0.95 20.51 2.80
C GLY A 319 0.61 19.09 2.38
N LYS A 320 0.97 18.08 3.18
CA LYS A 320 0.57 16.70 2.92
C LYS A 320 -0.88 16.45 3.33
N LYS A 321 -1.57 15.59 2.60
CA LYS A 321 -2.90 15.11 2.98
C LYS A 321 -2.81 13.86 3.85
N VAL A 322 -3.83 13.67 4.69
CA VAL A 322 -4.03 12.44 5.48
C VAL A 322 -5.41 11.89 5.19
N VAL A 323 -5.46 10.65 4.72
CA VAL A 323 -6.68 9.90 4.52
C VAL A 323 -6.90 9.03 5.75
N LEU A 324 -7.92 9.38 6.51
CA LEU A 324 -8.27 8.72 7.75
C LEU A 324 -9.02 7.41 7.45
N GLY A 325 -8.40 6.29 7.70
CA GLY A 325 -8.98 4.95 7.60
C GLY A 325 -9.82 4.63 8.83
N LEU A 326 -11.01 5.23 8.95
CA LEU A 326 -11.88 5.10 10.11
C LEU A 326 -12.92 3.99 10.00
N VAL A 327 -13.21 3.52 8.79
CA VAL A 327 -14.21 2.49 8.53
C VAL A 327 -13.52 1.15 8.36
N THR A 328 -13.81 0.19 9.24
CA THR A 328 -13.16 -1.12 9.18
C THR A 328 -13.57 -1.92 7.94
N SER A 329 -12.59 -2.51 7.25
CA SER A 329 -12.84 -3.50 6.20
C SER A 329 -12.84 -4.95 6.72
N LYS A 330 -12.73 -5.15 8.05
CA LYS A 330 -12.59 -6.47 8.70
C LYS A 330 -13.92 -7.01 9.25
N GLN A 331 -14.89 -6.14 9.50
CA GLN A 331 -16.18 -6.48 10.11
C GLN A 331 -17.33 -5.93 9.28
N PRO A 332 -18.49 -6.65 9.17
CA PRO A 332 -19.60 -6.22 8.33
C PRO A 332 -20.40 -5.06 8.91
N GLY A 333 -20.42 -4.89 10.24
CA GLY A 333 -21.20 -3.84 10.90
C GLY A 333 -20.78 -2.44 10.44
N LEU A 334 -21.75 -1.56 10.18
CA LEU A 334 -21.48 -0.17 9.84
C LEU A 334 -21.16 0.62 11.11
N GLU A 335 -20.19 1.51 11.03
CA GLU A 335 -19.85 2.47 12.08
C GLU A 335 -20.92 3.55 12.20
N ASP A 336 -21.02 4.14 13.39
CA ASP A 336 -21.89 5.28 13.65
C ASP A 336 -21.36 6.54 12.95
N GLU A 337 -22.21 7.21 12.15
CA GLU A 337 -21.83 8.38 11.36
C GLU A 337 -21.43 9.57 12.25
N GLU A 338 -22.10 9.78 13.40
CA GLU A 338 -21.75 10.86 14.33
C GLU A 338 -20.36 10.63 14.92
N LEU A 339 -20.08 9.40 15.35
CA LEU A 339 -18.77 9.03 15.87
C LEU A 339 -17.66 9.23 14.82
N LEU A 340 -17.91 8.91 13.55
CA LEU A 340 -16.94 9.14 12.49
C LEU A 340 -16.67 10.64 12.31
N VAL A 341 -17.71 11.49 12.35
CA VAL A 341 -17.56 12.95 12.29
C VAL A 341 -16.77 13.50 13.48
N GLU A 342 -17.07 13.01 14.70
CA GLU A 342 -16.32 13.39 15.91
C GLU A 342 -14.84 13.03 15.79
N ARG A 343 -14.51 11.84 15.28
CA ARG A 343 -13.12 11.40 15.07
C ARG A 343 -12.39 12.21 14.00
N ILE A 344 -13.07 12.59 12.92
CA ILE A 344 -12.47 13.51 11.92
C ILE A 344 -12.15 14.86 12.58
N ASN A 345 -13.06 15.42 13.39
CA ASN A 345 -12.83 16.66 14.12
C ASN A 345 -11.70 16.53 15.17
N GLU A 346 -11.53 15.37 15.76
CA GLU A 346 -10.40 15.10 16.65
C GLU A 346 -9.08 15.13 15.87
N ALA A 347 -8.99 14.45 14.73
CA ALA A 347 -7.82 14.47 13.86
C ALA A 347 -7.49 15.89 13.34
N ALA A 348 -8.52 16.72 13.13
CA ALA A 348 -8.39 18.12 12.68
C ALA A 348 -7.66 19.01 13.69
N LYS A 349 -7.44 18.57 14.92
CA LYS A 349 -6.59 19.27 15.90
C LYS A 349 -5.10 19.21 15.55
N TYR A 350 -4.70 18.26 14.71
CA TYR A 350 -3.30 17.99 14.34
C TYR A 350 -3.00 18.30 12.87
N VAL A 351 -3.96 18.04 11.98
CA VAL A 351 -3.84 18.30 10.53
C VAL A 351 -5.04 19.14 10.09
N PRO A 352 -4.85 20.25 9.37
CA PRO A 352 -5.98 21.08 8.92
C PRO A 352 -7.06 20.28 8.20
N LEU A 353 -8.35 20.57 8.48
CA LEU A 353 -9.50 19.83 7.94
C LEU A 353 -9.49 19.74 6.41
N GLU A 354 -8.99 20.78 5.73
CA GLU A 354 -8.80 20.82 4.28
C GLU A 354 -7.74 19.85 3.77
N ASN A 355 -6.89 19.31 4.63
CA ASN A 355 -5.90 18.28 4.31
C ASN A 355 -6.33 16.88 4.77
N LEU A 356 -7.52 16.73 5.36
CA LEU A 356 -8.08 15.45 5.76
C LEU A 356 -9.01 14.89 4.68
N CYS A 357 -8.99 13.58 4.53
CA CYS A 357 -9.89 12.78 3.70
C CYS A 357 -10.33 11.54 4.49
N LEU A 358 -11.28 10.78 3.99
CA LEU A 358 -11.82 9.59 4.65
C LEU A 358 -11.76 8.37 3.71
N SER A 359 -11.41 7.20 4.26
CA SER A 359 -11.45 5.92 3.55
C SER A 359 -11.78 4.75 4.51
N PRO A 360 -12.02 3.55 3.97
CA PRO A 360 -11.85 2.34 4.76
C PRO A 360 -10.41 2.24 5.27
N GLN A 361 -10.21 1.53 6.39
CA GLN A 361 -8.89 1.43 7.04
C GLN A 361 -7.85 0.68 6.18
N CYS A 362 -8.29 -0.22 5.31
CA CYS A 362 -7.50 -0.98 4.35
C CYS A 362 -8.37 -1.34 3.13
N GLY A 363 -7.82 -2.04 2.15
CA GLY A 363 -8.60 -2.74 1.13
C GLY A 363 -9.46 -3.87 1.74
N PHE A 364 -10.39 -4.39 0.96
CA PHE A 364 -11.27 -5.49 1.39
C PHE A 364 -10.66 -6.88 1.12
N ALA A 365 -9.59 -6.95 0.33
CA ALA A 365 -8.96 -8.22 -0.02
C ALA A 365 -7.49 -8.04 -0.41
N SER A 366 -6.62 -7.92 0.58
CA SER A 366 -5.16 -7.83 0.38
C SER A 366 -4.54 -9.12 -0.17
N CYS A 367 -5.21 -10.27 0.03
CA CYS A 367 -4.93 -11.54 -0.62
C CYS A 367 -6.19 -12.03 -1.33
N GLU A 368 -6.07 -13.01 -2.23
CA GLU A 368 -7.19 -13.51 -3.04
C GLU A 368 -8.36 -14.08 -2.23
N CYS A 369 -8.10 -14.59 -1.00
CA CYS A 369 -9.15 -15.08 -0.11
C CYS A 369 -10.14 -13.97 0.32
N GLY A 370 -9.65 -12.72 0.44
CA GLY A 370 -10.45 -11.57 0.89
C GLY A 370 -10.83 -11.61 2.36
N ASN A 371 -11.46 -10.55 2.83
CA ASN A 371 -12.02 -10.46 4.18
C ASN A 371 -13.38 -11.17 4.27
N LYS A 372 -13.81 -11.49 5.49
CA LYS A 372 -15.06 -12.22 5.80
C LYS A 372 -16.28 -11.30 5.73
N LEU A 373 -16.44 -10.61 4.60
CA LEU A 373 -17.56 -9.76 4.27
C LEU A 373 -18.19 -10.23 2.97
N THR A 374 -19.47 -9.94 2.79
CA THR A 374 -20.15 -10.06 1.50
C THR A 374 -19.82 -8.85 0.61
N GLU A 375 -20.08 -8.97 -0.67
CA GLU A 375 -19.94 -7.85 -1.61
C GLU A 375 -20.88 -6.69 -1.25
N ASP A 376 -22.11 -6.98 -0.81
CA ASP A 376 -23.08 -5.95 -0.40
C ASP A 376 -22.60 -5.18 0.84
N GLU A 377 -22.02 -5.86 1.81
CA GLU A 377 -21.43 -5.25 3.01
C GLU A 377 -20.21 -4.38 2.64
N GLN A 378 -19.36 -4.83 1.71
CA GLN A 378 -18.27 -4.03 1.17
C GLN A 378 -18.79 -2.72 0.57
N TRP A 379 -19.81 -2.77 -0.28
CA TRP A 379 -20.37 -1.57 -0.91
C TRP A 379 -21.12 -0.68 0.08
N ALA A 380 -21.74 -1.25 1.11
CA ALA A 380 -22.35 -0.48 2.20
C ALA A 380 -21.30 0.34 2.98
N LYS A 381 -20.10 -0.22 3.22
CA LYS A 381 -18.96 0.50 3.82
C LYS A 381 -18.48 1.65 2.93
N VAL A 382 -18.34 1.42 1.63
CA VAL A 382 -17.96 2.47 0.66
C VAL A 382 -19.00 3.60 0.64
N ALA A 383 -20.30 3.25 0.66
CA ALA A 383 -21.37 4.23 0.72
C ALA A 383 -21.38 5.03 2.04
N LEU A 384 -21.04 4.39 3.17
CA LEU A 384 -20.89 5.07 4.47
C LEU A 384 -19.77 6.11 4.41
N VAL A 385 -18.60 5.75 3.88
CA VAL A 385 -17.47 6.66 3.71
C VAL A 385 -17.87 7.89 2.91
N LYS A 386 -18.61 7.70 1.81
CA LYS A 386 -19.10 8.80 0.97
C LYS A 386 -20.06 9.72 1.73
N ARG A 387 -21.10 9.17 2.41
CA ARG A 387 -22.08 9.97 3.16
C ARG A 387 -21.41 10.82 4.26
N VAL A 388 -20.49 10.22 5.01
CA VAL A 388 -19.75 10.95 6.06
C VAL A 388 -18.88 12.04 5.46
N ALA A 389 -18.20 11.77 4.35
CA ALA A 389 -17.38 12.77 3.67
C ALA A 389 -18.22 13.94 3.13
N GLU A 390 -19.37 13.66 2.51
CA GLU A 390 -20.32 14.70 2.05
C GLU A 390 -20.84 15.56 3.21
N ARG A 391 -21.04 14.97 4.38
CA ARG A 391 -21.48 15.69 5.56
C ARG A 391 -20.41 16.61 6.16
N VAL A 392 -19.13 16.21 6.08
CA VAL A 392 -18.01 16.98 6.68
C VAL A 392 -17.49 18.06 5.73
N TRP A 393 -17.41 17.77 4.44
CA TRP A 393 -16.75 18.63 3.43
C TRP A 393 -17.68 19.10 2.31
N GLY A 394 -18.88 18.52 2.15
CA GLY A 394 -19.87 18.86 1.11
C GLY A 394 -20.69 20.02 1.48
#